data_5deede52b0591d839627f794b1569d41
#
_entry.id   5deede52b0591d839627f794b1569d41
#
_cell.length_a   1.000
_cell.length_b   1.000
_cell.length_c   1.000
_cell.angle_alpha   90.00
_cell.angle_beta   90.00
_cell.angle_gamma   90.00
#
_symmetry.space_group_name_H-M   'P 1'
#
loop_
_entity.id
_entity.type
_entity.pdbx_description
1 polymer ?
#
loop_
_entity_poly.entity_id
_entity_poly.type
_entity_poly.pdbx_seq_one_letter_code
_entity_poly.pdbx_strand_id
1 'polypeptide(L)'
;MFSTAILGVGVSLTVPLVTRAIIDGPVTRREISLLLPLGLLALGLSISEVLLVWMRRWAQSKTVSDLEATLRHDLYVRLQALPMEFHSRWQSGQLLSRVTSDLSIIRRFMGFGLLFLVINILQLVVVTILLLRLYWPLGVVVLVAAAPIIIVSLKFEKKYLAISRRVQDQQGDLATRIEESAVGFRVIKAFGRREHVKKQFDDGAVKLYETSVDKVRLASRFWTFLEVIPNLTLVIVLLLGALAVGRHSITLGTLVAFITLMLSLIWPVESLGTILAMAQEAMTSADRISEILDTESTITDGPDELVNPRGHLRFENVSFRFSPDSDDVLHDINLDLPPGTTLALVGATGSGKTTLTALVPRLYDVTGGRITIDGHDVRDLTLASLRSAVASAFDDPTLFSMSARENITLGRPDASEEDVQQALEIAQATFANDLPWGLDTRVGEQGMSLSGGQRQRLALARAVLARPAVLVLDDTLSALDVHTEALVEEALRNVLAATTGIVVAHRASTVMLADQVALLQDGTITHVGTHGELLATVPAYRTLLAAEEEEVHA
;
A
#
# COMPACT_ATOMS: atom_id res chain seq x y z
N MET A 1 1.47 -27.34 -11.69
CA MET A 1 0.68 -27.23 -10.45
C MET A 1 -0.66 -27.99 -10.53
N PHE A 2 -1.60 -27.62 -11.42
CA PHE A 2 -2.91 -28.29 -11.53
C PHE A 2 -2.80 -29.74 -11.98
N SER A 3 -1.94 -30.08 -12.93
CA SER A 3 -1.73 -31.46 -13.38
C SER A 3 -1.28 -32.37 -12.25
N THR A 4 -0.34 -31.92 -11.41
CA THR A 4 0.12 -32.72 -10.25
C THR A 4 -0.97 -32.85 -9.19
N ALA A 5 -1.86 -31.85 -9.06
CA ALA A 5 -3.00 -31.89 -8.16
C ALA A 5 -4.04 -32.94 -8.61
N ILE A 6 -4.40 -32.94 -9.89
CA ILE A 6 -5.36 -33.89 -10.49
C ILE A 6 -4.83 -35.32 -10.38
N LEU A 7 -3.55 -35.52 -10.73
CA LEU A 7 -2.90 -36.82 -10.57
C LEU A 7 -2.86 -37.26 -9.10
N GLY A 8 -2.55 -36.36 -8.18
CA GLY A 8 -2.55 -36.62 -6.74
C GLY A 8 -3.92 -37.10 -6.24
N VAL A 9 -5.00 -36.43 -6.64
CA VAL A 9 -6.37 -36.88 -6.32
C VAL A 9 -6.65 -38.25 -6.89
N GLY A 10 -6.26 -38.52 -8.15
CA GLY A 10 -6.43 -39.84 -8.77
C GLY A 10 -5.71 -40.95 -8.01
N VAL A 11 -4.46 -40.69 -7.60
CA VAL A 11 -3.66 -41.66 -6.81
C VAL A 11 -4.29 -41.87 -5.43
N SER A 12 -4.65 -40.78 -4.72
CA SER A 12 -5.28 -40.82 -3.40
C SER A 12 -6.59 -41.64 -3.39
N LEU A 13 -7.42 -41.50 -4.43
CA LEU A 13 -8.68 -42.24 -4.56
C LEU A 13 -8.49 -43.68 -5.01
N THR A 14 -7.32 -44.05 -5.54
CA THR A 14 -7.01 -45.44 -5.92
C THR A 14 -6.65 -46.28 -4.69
N VAL A 15 -6.06 -45.70 -3.64
CA VAL A 15 -5.65 -46.45 -2.43
C VAL A 15 -6.82 -47.18 -1.76
N PRO A 16 -8.02 -46.57 -1.52
CA PRO A 16 -9.17 -47.31 -0.99
C PRO A 16 -9.63 -48.47 -1.87
N LEU A 17 -9.50 -48.36 -3.20
CA LEU A 17 -9.87 -49.41 -4.12
C LEU A 17 -8.88 -50.58 -4.07
N VAL A 18 -7.58 -50.33 -3.91
CA VAL A 18 -6.55 -51.34 -3.68
C VAL A 18 -6.78 -52.02 -2.31
N THR A 19 -7.13 -51.25 -1.27
CA THR A 19 -7.50 -51.80 0.05
C THR A 19 -8.69 -52.75 -0.06
N ARG A 20 -9.70 -52.41 -0.85
CA ARG A 20 -10.82 -53.31 -1.18
C ARG A 20 -10.32 -54.59 -1.81
N ALA A 21 -9.44 -54.50 -2.83
CA ALA A 21 -8.91 -55.67 -3.52
C ALA A 21 -8.09 -56.59 -2.59
N ILE A 22 -7.36 -56.03 -1.64
CA ILE A 22 -6.60 -56.78 -0.62
C ILE A 22 -7.57 -57.56 0.30
N ILE A 23 -8.64 -56.89 0.78
CA ILE A 23 -9.59 -57.52 1.70
C ILE A 23 -10.41 -58.62 1.00
N ASP A 24 -10.94 -58.33 -0.19
CA ASP A 24 -11.83 -59.25 -0.93
C ASP A 24 -11.10 -60.42 -1.57
N GLY A 25 -9.80 -60.25 -1.88
CA GLY A 25 -8.94 -61.28 -2.46
C GLY A 25 -8.13 -62.04 -1.40
N PRO A 26 -6.86 -61.63 -1.18
CA PRO A 26 -5.91 -62.39 -0.36
C PRO A 26 -6.37 -62.64 1.08
N VAL A 27 -7.00 -61.64 1.72
CA VAL A 27 -7.45 -61.78 3.14
C VAL A 27 -8.62 -62.74 3.26
N THR A 28 -9.65 -62.58 2.41
CA THR A 28 -10.88 -63.39 2.48
C THR A 28 -10.62 -64.82 1.96
N ARG A 29 -9.78 -64.97 0.92
CA ARG A 29 -9.44 -66.27 0.31
C ARG A 29 -8.26 -66.97 0.97
N ARG A 30 -7.55 -66.32 1.91
CA ARG A 30 -6.32 -66.80 2.57
C ARG A 30 -5.15 -67.02 1.60
N GLU A 31 -5.08 -66.28 0.50
CA GLU A 31 -4.03 -66.35 -0.52
C GLU A 31 -2.87 -65.44 -0.18
N ILE A 32 -1.96 -65.89 0.70
CA ILE A 32 -0.85 -65.06 1.24
C ILE A 32 0.09 -64.57 0.12
N SER A 33 0.22 -65.31 -0.99
CA SER A 33 1.09 -64.95 -2.13
C SER A 33 0.75 -63.61 -2.79
N LEU A 34 -0.53 -63.17 -2.77
CA LEU A 34 -0.97 -61.91 -3.36
C LEU A 34 -0.93 -60.72 -2.38
N LEU A 35 -0.69 -60.97 -1.09
CA LEU A 35 -0.60 -59.88 -0.09
C LEU A 35 0.61 -58.99 -0.35
N LEU A 36 1.79 -59.57 -0.61
CA LEU A 36 3.01 -58.83 -0.83
C LEU A 36 2.94 -57.91 -2.07
N PRO A 37 2.55 -58.37 -3.28
CA PRO A 37 2.47 -57.50 -4.45
C PRO A 37 1.41 -56.40 -4.31
N LEU A 38 0.25 -56.67 -3.72
CA LEU A 38 -0.78 -55.63 -3.48
C LEU A 38 -0.36 -54.66 -2.40
N GLY A 39 0.32 -55.13 -1.36
CA GLY A 39 0.91 -54.26 -0.33
C GLY A 39 2.01 -53.35 -0.91
N LEU A 40 2.89 -53.87 -1.77
CA LEU A 40 3.89 -53.07 -2.48
C LEU A 40 3.24 -52.07 -3.44
N LEU A 41 2.16 -52.44 -4.12
CA LEU A 41 1.38 -51.50 -4.94
C LEU A 41 0.79 -50.36 -4.09
N ALA A 42 0.18 -50.67 -2.97
CA ALA A 42 -0.37 -49.66 -2.06
C ALA A 42 0.74 -48.73 -1.54
N LEU A 43 1.90 -49.29 -1.15
CA LEU A 43 3.06 -48.51 -0.72
C LEU A 43 3.59 -47.61 -1.85
N GLY A 44 3.71 -48.13 -3.06
CA GLY A 44 4.14 -47.37 -4.24
C GLY A 44 3.20 -46.21 -4.59
N LEU A 45 1.88 -46.44 -4.48
CA LEU A 45 0.87 -45.39 -4.66
C LEU A 45 1.01 -44.30 -3.58
N SER A 46 1.18 -44.69 -2.31
CA SER A 46 1.34 -43.72 -1.21
C SER A 46 2.63 -42.89 -1.35
N ILE A 47 3.74 -43.53 -1.77
CA ILE A 47 4.98 -42.79 -2.06
C ILE A 47 4.78 -41.82 -3.23
N SER A 48 4.10 -42.28 -4.31
CA SER A 48 3.80 -41.42 -5.47
C SER A 48 2.92 -40.21 -5.08
N GLU A 49 1.94 -40.42 -4.19
CA GLU A 49 1.10 -39.34 -3.67
C GLU A 49 1.93 -38.29 -2.93
N VAL A 50 2.80 -38.72 -2.01
CA VAL A 50 3.69 -37.81 -1.27
C VAL A 50 4.59 -37.03 -2.22
N LEU A 51 5.14 -37.70 -3.24
CA LEU A 51 6.00 -37.06 -4.25
C LEU A 51 5.22 -36.01 -5.08
N LEU A 52 4.00 -36.34 -5.51
CA LEU A 52 3.12 -35.43 -6.23
C LEU A 52 2.71 -34.22 -5.37
N VAL A 53 2.44 -34.43 -4.08
CA VAL A 53 2.16 -33.35 -3.12
C VAL A 53 3.38 -32.45 -2.94
N TRP A 54 4.58 -33.02 -2.83
CA TRP A 54 5.82 -32.26 -2.73
C TRP A 54 6.07 -31.41 -3.98
N MET A 55 6.00 -32.03 -5.18
CA MET A 55 6.14 -31.32 -6.45
C MET A 55 5.11 -30.20 -6.60
N ARG A 56 3.87 -30.45 -6.21
CA ARG A 56 2.79 -29.47 -6.23
C ARG A 56 3.12 -28.29 -5.34
N ARG A 57 3.53 -28.54 -4.08
CA ARG A 57 3.87 -27.47 -3.11
C ARG A 57 5.04 -26.63 -3.60
N TRP A 58 6.05 -27.27 -4.16
CA TRP A 58 7.21 -26.55 -4.70
C TRP A 58 6.82 -25.65 -5.89
N ALA A 59 6.11 -26.20 -6.87
CA ALA A 59 5.64 -25.44 -8.03
C ALA A 59 4.69 -24.29 -7.61
N GLN A 60 3.80 -24.55 -6.66
CA GLN A 60 2.87 -23.57 -6.10
C GLN A 60 3.61 -22.40 -5.43
N SER A 61 4.55 -22.71 -4.54
CA SER A 61 5.31 -21.68 -3.81
C SER A 61 6.05 -20.75 -4.78
N LYS A 62 6.74 -21.33 -5.78
CA LYS A 62 7.47 -20.53 -6.77
C LYS A 62 6.53 -19.65 -7.58
N THR A 63 5.48 -20.20 -8.20
CA THR A 63 4.57 -19.45 -9.07
C THR A 63 3.88 -18.31 -8.32
N VAL A 64 3.47 -18.54 -7.07
CA VAL A 64 2.76 -17.55 -6.27
C VAL A 64 3.70 -16.43 -5.79
N SER A 65 4.95 -16.76 -5.45
CA SER A 65 5.96 -15.76 -5.07
C SER A 65 6.37 -14.89 -6.27
N ASP A 66 6.54 -15.49 -7.45
CA ASP A 66 6.85 -14.76 -8.67
C ASP A 66 5.71 -13.80 -9.05
N LEU A 67 4.44 -14.26 -8.94
CA LEU A 67 3.27 -13.41 -9.18
C LEU A 67 3.21 -12.22 -8.20
N GLU A 68 3.42 -12.48 -6.89
CA GLU A 68 3.44 -11.41 -5.89
C GLU A 68 4.54 -10.39 -6.16
N ALA A 69 5.74 -10.84 -6.52
CA ALA A 69 6.87 -9.97 -6.82
C ALA A 69 6.57 -9.08 -8.04
N THR A 70 6.01 -9.67 -9.11
CA THR A 70 5.63 -8.93 -10.32
C THR A 70 4.56 -7.88 -10.02
N LEU A 71 3.46 -8.27 -9.37
CA LEU A 71 2.39 -7.34 -9.03
C LEU A 71 2.87 -6.20 -8.11
N ARG A 72 3.75 -6.50 -7.14
CA ARG A 72 4.33 -5.48 -6.27
C ARG A 72 5.21 -4.51 -7.05
N HIS A 73 6.01 -5.03 -7.97
CA HIS A 73 6.83 -4.20 -8.86
C HIS A 73 5.96 -3.28 -9.72
N ASP A 74 4.96 -3.84 -10.39
CA ASP A 74 4.08 -3.09 -11.29
C ASP A 74 3.31 -2.00 -10.54
N LEU A 75 2.79 -2.32 -9.34
CA LEU A 75 2.14 -1.34 -8.46
C LEU A 75 3.08 -0.22 -8.04
N TYR A 76 4.32 -0.57 -7.65
CA TYR A 76 5.29 0.43 -7.22
C TYR A 76 5.69 1.36 -8.37
N VAL A 77 5.97 0.80 -9.54
CA VAL A 77 6.26 1.58 -10.76
C VAL A 77 5.08 2.49 -11.11
N ARG A 78 3.86 1.95 -11.04
CA ARG A 78 2.65 2.74 -11.33
C ARG A 78 2.45 3.89 -10.35
N LEU A 79 2.58 3.63 -9.05
CA LEU A 79 2.47 4.67 -8.02
C LEU A 79 3.49 5.79 -8.21
N GLN A 80 4.72 5.47 -8.64
CA GLN A 80 5.74 6.49 -8.93
C GLN A 80 5.41 7.31 -10.20
N ALA A 81 4.69 6.74 -11.15
CA ALA A 81 4.31 7.41 -12.40
C ALA A 81 3.03 8.24 -12.28
N LEU A 82 2.22 8.04 -11.23
CA LEU A 82 0.98 8.79 -11.04
C LEU A 82 1.25 10.22 -10.54
N PRO A 83 0.44 11.21 -10.99
CA PRO A 83 0.63 12.62 -10.66
C PRO A 83 0.29 12.92 -9.19
N MET A 84 0.75 14.08 -8.69
CA MET A 84 0.46 14.54 -7.33
C MET A 84 -1.04 14.67 -7.03
N GLU A 85 -1.85 14.97 -8.06
CA GLU A 85 -3.32 14.99 -7.94
C GLU A 85 -3.89 13.65 -7.43
N PHE A 86 -3.35 12.53 -7.91
CA PHE A 86 -3.72 11.21 -7.42
C PHE A 86 -3.31 11.05 -5.95
N HIS A 87 -2.07 11.36 -5.61
CA HIS A 87 -1.53 11.19 -4.26
C HIS A 87 -2.22 12.08 -3.22
N SER A 88 -2.66 13.29 -3.60
CA SER A 88 -3.38 14.20 -2.70
C SER A 88 -4.79 13.72 -2.34
N ARG A 89 -5.42 12.90 -3.20
CA ARG A 89 -6.75 12.30 -2.95
C ARG A 89 -6.69 11.06 -2.05
N TRP A 90 -5.53 10.45 -1.93
CA TRP A 90 -5.33 9.21 -1.20
C TRP A 90 -4.56 9.40 0.09
N GLN A 91 -5.05 8.80 1.16
CA GLN A 91 -4.26 8.70 2.39
C GLN A 91 -3.10 7.70 2.17
N SER A 92 -1.89 8.07 2.60
CA SER A 92 -0.69 7.23 2.46
C SER A 92 -0.85 5.82 3.04
N GLY A 93 -1.55 5.70 4.18
CA GLY A 93 -1.88 4.41 4.80
C GLY A 93 -2.77 3.51 3.94
N GLN A 94 -3.67 4.07 3.13
CA GLN A 94 -4.50 3.29 2.20
C GLN A 94 -3.65 2.74 1.05
N LEU A 95 -2.76 3.54 0.47
CA LEU A 95 -1.84 3.09 -0.58
C LEU A 95 -0.89 2.01 -0.06
N LEU A 96 -0.34 2.20 1.15
CA LEU A 96 0.51 1.20 1.80
C LEU A 96 -0.25 -0.12 2.03
N SER A 97 -1.50 -0.06 2.48
CA SER A 97 -2.34 -1.25 2.66
C SER A 97 -2.55 -2.02 1.35
N ARG A 98 -2.70 -1.33 0.21
CA ARG A 98 -2.85 -1.98 -1.11
C ARG A 98 -1.59 -2.72 -1.54
N VAL A 99 -0.42 -2.10 -1.35
CA VAL A 99 0.88 -2.71 -1.72
C VAL A 99 1.29 -3.85 -0.77
N THR A 100 0.74 -3.91 0.44
CA THR A 100 1.10 -4.92 1.45
C THR A 100 -0.02 -5.91 1.72
N SER A 101 -1.13 -5.46 2.31
CA SER A 101 -2.22 -6.32 2.78
C SER A 101 -3.02 -6.92 1.63
N ASP A 102 -3.43 -6.11 0.65
CA ASP A 102 -4.25 -6.59 -0.46
C ASP A 102 -3.48 -7.57 -1.35
N LEU A 103 -2.20 -7.32 -1.62
CA LEU A 103 -1.33 -8.30 -2.30
C LEU A 103 -1.19 -9.62 -1.52
N SER A 104 -1.08 -9.54 -0.19
CA SER A 104 -1.01 -10.73 0.66
C SER A 104 -2.30 -11.55 0.64
N ILE A 105 -3.46 -10.90 0.54
CA ILE A 105 -4.77 -11.55 0.41
C ILE A 105 -4.85 -12.28 -0.94
N ILE A 106 -4.50 -11.62 -2.04
CA ILE A 106 -4.46 -12.24 -3.38
C ILE A 106 -3.50 -13.42 -3.40
N ARG A 107 -2.28 -13.23 -2.87
CA ARG A 107 -1.28 -14.31 -2.77
C ARG A 107 -1.83 -15.52 -2.03
N ARG A 108 -2.48 -15.32 -0.90
CA ARG A 108 -3.06 -16.39 -0.09
C ARG A 108 -4.16 -17.14 -0.83
N PHE A 109 -5.04 -16.43 -1.53
CA PHE A 109 -6.09 -17.05 -2.33
C PHE A 109 -5.52 -17.80 -3.53
N MET A 110 -4.60 -17.22 -4.29
CA MET A 110 -3.96 -17.88 -5.44
C MET A 110 -3.14 -19.10 -5.01
N GLY A 111 -2.47 -19.01 -3.86
CA GLY A 111 -1.66 -20.09 -3.33
C GLY A 111 -2.47 -21.22 -2.71
N PHE A 112 -3.48 -20.93 -1.95
CA PHE A 112 -4.28 -21.92 -1.22
C PHE A 112 -5.69 -22.03 -1.79
N GLY A 113 -6.45 -20.93 -1.84
CA GLY A 113 -7.87 -20.95 -2.14
C GLY A 113 -8.20 -21.53 -3.51
N LEU A 114 -7.62 -21.00 -4.56
CA LEU A 114 -7.90 -21.42 -5.94
C LEU A 114 -7.52 -22.89 -6.19
N LEU A 115 -6.35 -23.31 -5.71
CA LEU A 115 -5.90 -24.67 -5.87
C LEU A 115 -6.81 -25.67 -5.16
N PHE A 116 -7.13 -25.40 -3.88
CA PHE A 116 -8.00 -26.29 -3.11
C PHE A 116 -9.45 -26.23 -3.56
N LEU A 117 -9.92 -25.12 -4.11
CA LEU A 117 -11.24 -25.06 -4.75
C LEU A 117 -11.36 -26.08 -5.88
N VAL A 118 -10.38 -26.11 -6.78
CA VAL A 118 -10.35 -27.08 -7.90
C VAL A 118 -10.23 -28.51 -7.39
N ILE A 119 -9.32 -28.78 -6.45
CA ILE A 119 -9.12 -30.10 -5.87
C ILE A 119 -10.41 -30.60 -5.18
N ASN A 120 -11.03 -29.76 -4.35
CA ASN A 120 -12.23 -30.13 -3.59
C ASN A 120 -13.43 -30.40 -4.48
N ILE A 121 -13.65 -29.58 -5.52
CA ILE A 121 -14.71 -29.84 -6.50
C ILE A 121 -14.47 -31.16 -7.24
N LEU A 122 -13.24 -31.37 -7.71
CA LEU A 122 -12.86 -32.62 -8.40
C LEU A 122 -13.07 -33.83 -7.48
N GLN A 123 -12.57 -33.78 -6.24
CA GLN A 123 -12.69 -34.84 -5.26
C GLN A 123 -14.16 -35.12 -4.92
N LEU A 124 -14.97 -34.09 -4.70
CA LEU A 124 -16.37 -34.22 -4.40
C LEU A 124 -17.13 -34.93 -5.54
N VAL A 125 -16.88 -34.54 -6.79
CA VAL A 125 -17.53 -35.15 -7.96
C VAL A 125 -17.08 -36.61 -8.14
N VAL A 126 -15.76 -36.84 -8.14
CA VAL A 126 -15.23 -38.18 -8.40
C VAL A 126 -15.60 -39.17 -7.29
N VAL A 127 -15.46 -38.77 -6.03
CA VAL A 127 -15.84 -39.64 -4.89
C VAL A 127 -17.33 -39.92 -4.88
N THR A 128 -18.18 -38.94 -5.15
CA THR A 128 -19.64 -39.14 -5.22
C THR A 128 -20.00 -40.16 -6.30
N ILE A 129 -19.38 -40.07 -7.50
CA ILE A 129 -19.57 -41.05 -8.57
C ILE A 129 -19.08 -42.44 -8.14
N LEU A 130 -17.93 -42.52 -7.47
CA LEU A 130 -17.39 -43.82 -6.99
C LEU A 130 -18.30 -44.43 -5.92
N LEU A 131 -18.81 -43.66 -4.96
CA LEU A 131 -19.73 -44.15 -3.94
C LEU A 131 -21.04 -44.70 -4.54
N LEU A 132 -21.62 -44.01 -5.52
CA LEU A 132 -22.80 -44.47 -6.23
C LEU A 132 -22.55 -45.74 -7.06
N ARG A 133 -21.34 -45.85 -7.67
CA ARG A 133 -20.97 -47.06 -8.42
C ARG A 133 -20.63 -48.24 -7.53
N LEU A 134 -20.05 -48.00 -6.34
CA LEU A 134 -19.72 -49.09 -5.40
C LEU A 134 -21.00 -49.71 -4.80
N TYR A 135 -21.92 -48.88 -4.33
CA TYR A 135 -23.23 -49.32 -3.85
C TYR A 135 -24.20 -48.14 -3.76
N TRP A 136 -25.07 -47.98 -4.75
CA TRP A 136 -25.93 -46.80 -4.90
C TRP A 136 -26.83 -46.48 -3.70
N PRO A 137 -27.38 -47.49 -2.94
CA PRO A 137 -28.24 -47.15 -1.80
C PRO A 137 -27.52 -46.42 -0.67
N LEU A 138 -26.26 -46.81 -0.38
CA LEU A 138 -25.42 -46.10 0.58
C LEU A 138 -24.94 -44.78 0.02
N GLY A 139 -24.67 -44.67 -1.28
CA GLY A 139 -24.32 -43.43 -1.95
C GLY A 139 -25.41 -42.36 -1.82
N VAL A 140 -26.68 -42.78 -1.94
CA VAL A 140 -27.85 -41.89 -1.70
C VAL A 140 -27.92 -41.43 -0.23
N VAL A 141 -27.62 -42.29 0.73
CA VAL A 141 -27.56 -41.91 2.16
C VAL A 141 -26.53 -40.76 2.37
N VAL A 142 -25.35 -40.88 1.78
CA VAL A 142 -24.30 -39.83 1.88
C VAL A 142 -24.75 -38.54 1.20
N LEU A 143 -25.40 -38.61 0.03
CA LEU A 143 -25.94 -37.43 -0.67
C LEU A 143 -27.02 -36.71 0.14
N VAL A 144 -27.94 -37.49 0.73
CA VAL A 144 -29.00 -36.92 1.58
C VAL A 144 -28.39 -36.27 2.83
N ALA A 145 -27.35 -36.86 3.41
CA ALA A 145 -26.66 -36.30 4.58
C ALA A 145 -25.86 -35.02 4.24
N ALA A 146 -25.45 -34.81 2.99
CA ALA A 146 -24.78 -33.58 2.55
C ALA A 146 -25.75 -32.36 2.53
N ALA A 147 -27.02 -32.55 2.25
CA ALA A 147 -27.98 -31.46 2.13
C ALA A 147 -28.13 -30.60 3.42
N PRO A 148 -28.30 -31.15 4.63
CA PRO A 148 -28.34 -30.34 5.84
C PRO A 148 -27.01 -29.64 6.13
N ILE A 149 -25.86 -30.22 5.78
CA ILE A 149 -24.57 -29.58 5.95
C ILE A 149 -24.51 -28.31 5.09
N ILE A 150 -24.88 -28.37 3.81
CA ILE A 150 -24.90 -27.22 2.90
C ILE A 150 -25.86 -26.13 3.41
N ILE A 151 -27.07 -26.49 3.79
CA ILE A 151 -28.10 -25.53 4.28
C ILE A 151 -27.61 -24.79 5.53
N VAL A 152 -27.06 -25.54 6.50
CA VAL A 152 -26.54 -24.95 7.74
C VAL A 152 -25.32 -24.09 7.49
N SER A 153 -24.39 -24.51 6.61
CA SER A 153 -23.21 -23.73 6.24
C SER A 153 -23.59 -22.38 5.63
N LEU A 154 -24.54 -22.33 4.70
CA LEU A 154 -25.01 -21.08 4.09
C LEU A 154 -25.68 -20.13 5.10
N LYS A 155 -26.45 -20.66 6.07
CA LYS A 155 -27.05 -19.84 7.13
C LYS A 155 -26.05 -19.37 8.16
N PHE A 156 -25.06 -20.20 8.48
CA PHE A 156 -23.98 -19.86 9.40
C PHE A 156 -23.11 -18.75 8.84
N GLU A 157 -22.69 -18.87 7.58
CA GLU A 157 -21.80 -17.90 6.93
C GLU A 157 -22.34 -16.47 7.05
N LYS A 158 -23.61 -16.24 6.71
CA LYS A 158 -24.25 -14.91 6.81
C LYS A 158 -24.17 -14.33 8.23
N LYS A 159 -24.47 -15.14 9.25
CA LYS A 159 -24.44 -14.70 10.65
C LYS A 159 -23.02 -14.48 11.15
N TYR A 160 -22.11 -15.39 10.79
CA TYR A 160 -20.71 -15.33 11.20
C TYR A 160 -19.99 -14.11 10.62
N LEU A 161 -20.22 -13.79 9.33
CA LEU A 161 -19.68 -12.59 8.70
C LEU A 161 -20.17 -11.32 9.38
N ALA A 162 -21.47 -11.23 9.72
CA ALA A 162 -22.03 -10.07 10.40
C ALA A 162 -21.39 -9.85 11.80
N ILE A 163 -21.24 -10.92 12.59
CA ILE A 163 -20.60 -10.84 13.91
C ILE A 163 -19.10 -10.57 13.77
N SER A 164 -18.44 -11.19 12.79
CA SER A 164 -17.00 -10.99 12.54
C SER A 164 -16.67 -9.55 12.18
N ARG A 165 -17.51 -8.89 11.34
CA ARG A 165 -17.37 -7.45 11.04
C ARG A 165 -17.50 -6.61 12.30
N ARG A 166 -18.51 -6.85 13.15
CA ARG A 166 -18.64 -6.13 14.43
C ARG A 166 -17.42 -6.28 15.33
N VAL A 167 -16.84 -7.47 15.41
CA VAL A 167 -15.60 -7.70 16.17
C VAL A 167 -14.45 -6.88 15.59
N GLN A 168 -14.32 -6.84 14.25
CA GLN A 168 -13.29 -6.06 13.58
C GLN A 168 -13.46 -4.55 13.80
N ASP A 169 -14.69 -4.04 13.68
CA ASP A 169 -15.01 -2.63 13.93
C ASP A 169 -14.65 -2.24 15.37
N GLN A 170 -15.07 -3.06 16.35
CA GLN A 170 -14.74 -2.82 17.77
C GLN A 170 -13.24 -2.94 18.08
N GLN A 171 -12.52 -3.82 17.39
CA GLN A 171 -11.05 -3.88 17.48
C GLN A 171 -10.41 -2.62 16.91
N GLY A 172 -10.92 -2.12 15.78
CA GLY A 172 -10.49 -0.85 15.19
C GLY A 172 -10.71 0.32 16.15
N ASP A 173 -11.92 0.45 16.70
CA ASP A 173 -12.24 1.50 17.69
C ASP A 173 -11.32 1.46 18.91
N LEU A 174 -10.99 0.25 19.38
CA LEU A 174 -10.11 0.08 20.54
C LEU A 174 -8.66 0.45 20.18
N ALA A 175 -8.18 0.07 18.99
CA ALA A 175 -6.85 0.43 18.49
C ALA A 175 -6.71 1.96 18.35
N THR A 176 -7.70 2.63 17.79
CA THR A 176 -7.73 4.10 17.68
C THR A 176 -7.64 4.77 19.05
N ARG A 177 -8.39 4.27 20.06
CA ARG A 177 -8.31 4.80 21.44
C ARG A 177 -6.94 4.61 22.08
N ILE A 178 -6.27 3.48 21.80
CA ILE A 178 -4.90 3.25 22.28
C ILE A 178 -3.94 4.25 21.61
N GLU A 179 -4.05 4.44 20.30
CA GLU A 179 -3.24 5.38 19.54
C GLU A 179 -3.42 6.81 20.03
N GLU A 180 -4.69 7.28 20.14
CA GLU A 180 -5.02 8.60 20.70
C GLU A 180 -4.46 8.79 22.10
N SER A 181 -4.54 7.75 22.95
CA SER A 181 -4.01 7.79 24.31
C SER A 181 -2.49 7.84 24.32
N ALA A 182 -1.80 7.18 23.39
CA ALA A 182 -0.35 7.21 23.26
C ALA A 182 0.14 8.57 22.77
N VAL A 183 -0.49 9.14 21.73
CA VAL A 183 -0.17 10.49 21.23
C VAL A 183 -0.53 11.55 22.26
N GLY A 184 -1.71 11.46 22.87
CA GLY A 184 -2.22 12.41 23.86
C GLY A 184 -1.71 12.20 25.29
N PHE A 185 -0.70 11.34 25.53
CA PHE A 185 -0.28 10.94 26.88
C PHE A 185 0.12 12.11 27.78
N ARG A 186 0.79 13.13 27.23
CA ARG A 186 1.15 14.36 27.96
C ARG A 186 -0.10 15.11 28.44
N VAL A 187 -1.12 15.20 27.57
CA VAL A 187 -2.39 15.89 27.87
C VAL A 187 -3.15 15.12 28.95
N ILE A 188 -3.28 13.79 28.81
CA ILE A 188 -3.96 12.93 29.80
C ILE A 188 -3.32 13.07 31.19
N LYS A 189 -1.98 13.10 31.25
CA LYS A 189 -1.25 13.31 32.50
C LYS A 189 -1.41 14.72 33.05
N ALA A 190 -1.27 15.74 32.22
CA ALA A 190 -1.38 17.15 32.63
C ALA A 190 -2.74 17.49 33.24
N PHE A 191 -3.82 16.92 32.66
CA PHE A 191 -5.18 17.12 33.15
C PHE A 191 -5.65 16.09 34.19
N GLY A 192 -4.82 15.12 34.59
CA GLY A 192 -5.16 14.09 35.59
C GLY A 192 -6.31 13.17 35.16
N ARG A 193 -6.57 13.00 33.86
CA ARG A 193 -7.74 12.28 33.31
C ARG A 193 -7.50 10.78 33.08
N ARG A 194 -6.50 10.19 33.72
CA ARG A 194 -6.15 8.76 33.58
C ARG A 194 -7.34 7.82 33.78
N GLU A 195 -8.08 7.99 34.88
CA GLU A 195 -9.20 7.11 35.20
C GLU A 195 -10.36 7.22 34.22
N HIS A 196 -10.58 8.42 33.65
CA HIS A 196 -11.60 8.62 32.63
C HIS A 196 -11.27 7.86 31.35
N VAL A 197 -10.03 8.00 30.86
CA VAL A 197 -9.56 7.31 29.64
C VAL A 197 -9.54 5.79 29.85
N LYS A 198 -9.05 5.33 31.03
CA LYS A 198 -9.09 3.93 31.39
C LYS A 198 -10.50 3.34 31.35
N LYS A 199 -11.48 4.06 31.93
CA LYS A 199 -12.88 3.59 31.92
C LYS A 199 -13.41 3.46 30.49
N GLN A 200 -13.13 4.42 29.61
CA GLN A 200 -13.54 4.33 28.21
C GLN A 200 -12.91 3.14 27.48
N PHE A 201 -11.64 2.83 27.78
CA PHE A 201 -10.97 1.64 27.26
C PHE A 201 -11.61 0.35 27.80
N ASP A 202 -11.82 0.26 29.11
CA ASP A 202 -12.43 -0.91 29.76
C ASP A 202 -13.84 -1.19 29.21
N ASP A 203 -14.66 -0.16 29.03
CA ASP A 203 -16.01 -0.27 28.44
C ASP A 203 -15.95 -0.80 26.99
N GLY A 204 -14.98 -0.32 26.21
CA GLY A 204 -14.73 -0.81 24.84
C GLY A 204 -14.25 -2.27 24.83
N ALA A 205 -13.32 -2.61 25.71
CA ALA A 205 -12.77 -3.96 25.85
C ALA A 205 -13.83 -4.98 26.28
N VAL A 206 -14.73 -4.62 27.21
CA VAL A 206 -15.85 -5.47 27.63
C VAL A 206 -16.80 -5.73 26.45
N LYS A 207 -17.16 -4.68 25.68
CA LYS A 207 -18.00 -4.85 24.48
C LYS A 207 -17.38 -5.79 23.46
N LEU A 208 -16.08 -5.61 23.18
CA LEU A 208 -15.34 -6.48 22.27
C LEU A 208 -15.32 -7.92 22.76
N TYR A 209 -15.08 -8.12 24.07
CA TYR A 209 -15.11 -9.45 24.70
C TYR A 209 -16.46 -10.13 24.52
N GLU A 210 -17.56 -9.45 24.85
CA GLU A 210 -18.92 -10.01 24.71
C GLU A 210 -19.22 -10.41 23.27
N THR A 211 -18.95 -9.53 22.30
CA THR A 211 -19.15 -9.83 20.87
C THR A 211 -18.25 -10.98 20.39
N SER A 212 -17.02 -11.05 20.90
CA SER A 212 -16.09 -12.15 20.59
C SER A 212 -16.56 -13.48 21.16
N VAL A 213 -17.10 -13.49 22.38
CA VAL A 213 -17.70 -14.67 22.99
C VAL A 213 -18.92 -15.15 22.18
N ASP A 214 -19.77 -14.23 21.73
CA ASP A 214 -20.92 -14.59 20.88
C ASP A 214 -20.47 -15.17 19.53
N LYS A 215 -19.40 -14.62 18.92
CA LYS A 215 -18.77 -15.19 17.72
C LYS A 215 -18.30 -16.63 17.97
N VAL A 216 -17.58 -16.86 19.07
CA VAL A 216 -17.08 -18.19 19.44
C VAL A 216 -18.24 -19.16 19.73
N ARG A 217 -19.28 -18.73 20.42
CA ARG A 217 -20.47 -19.56 20.67
C ARG A 217 -21.18 -19.98 19.38
N LEU A 218 -21.31 -19.05 18.43
CA LEU A 218 -21.87 -19.33 17.11
C LEU A 218 -21.01 -20.34 16.36
N ALA A 219 -19.69 -20.12 16.33
CA ALA A 219 -18.73 -21.01 15.70
C ALA A 219 -18.74 -22.41 16.34
N SER A 220 -18.72 -22.51 17.68
CA SER A 220 -18.74 -23.78 18.39
C SER A 220 -20.00 -24.60 18.05
N ARG A 221 -21.19 -23.98 18.03
CA ARG A 221 -22.43 -24.67 17.63
C ARG A 221 -22.37 -25.20 16.20
N PHE A 222 -21.78 -24.42 15.31
CA PHE A 222 -21.62 -24.81 13.91
C PHE A 222 -20.65 -25.98 13.76
N TRP A 223 -19.48 -25.92 14.39
CA TRP A 223 -18.50 -26.99 14.33
C TRP A 223 -19.03 -28.30 14.95
N THR A 224 -19.73 -28.21 16.10
CA THR A 224 -20.38 -29.37 16.68
C THR A 224 -21.39 -30.01 15.71
N PHE A 225 -22.18 -29.19 15.02
CA PHE A 225 -23.14 -29.69 14.04
C PHE A 225 -22.43 -30.34 12.83
N LEU A 226 -21.34 -29.75 12.36
CA LEU A 226 -20.54 -30.33 11.28
C LEU A 226 -19.87 -31.65 11.65
N GLU A 227 -19.55 -31.89 12.92
CA GLU A 227 -19.03 -33.18 13.38
C GLU A 227 -20.14 -34.22 13.56
N VAL A 228 -21.29 -33.84 14.08
CA VAL A 228 -22.36 -34.76 14.39
C VAL A 228 -22.93 -35.43 13.12
N ILE A 229 -23.15 -34.66 12.04
CA ILE A 229 -23.77 -35.21 10.82
C ILE A 229 -22.91 -36.28 10.15
N PRO A 230 -21.60 -36.05 9.85
CA PRO A 230 -20.75 -37.09 9.27
C PRO A 230 -20.61 -38.33 10.15
N ASN A 231 -20.51 -38.15 11.49
CA ASN A 231 -20.40 -39.26 12.42
C ASN A 231 -21.71 -40.08 12.48
N LEU A 232 -22.86 -39.41 12.49
CA LEU A 232 -24.16 -40.10 12.41
C LEU A 232 -24.31 -40.82 11.06
N THR A 233 -23.89 -40.18 9.96
CA THR A 233 -23.89 -40.80 8.64
C THR A 233 -22.98 -42.03 8.61
N LEU A 234 -21.80 -41.96 9.25
CA LEU A 234 -20.87 -43.08 9.36
C LEU A 234 -21.54 -44.27 10.09
N VAL A 235 -22.22 -44.00 11.21
CA VAL A 235 -22.92 -45.06 11.95
C VAL A 235 -24.03 -45.69 11.08
N ILE A 236 -24.83 -44.87 10.37
CA ILE A 236 -25.88 -45.35 9.47
C ILE A 236 -25.27 -46.20 8.32
N VAL A 237 -24.21 -45.68 7.69
CA VAL A 237 -23.48 -46.40 6.59
C VAL A 237 -22.90 -47.69 7.11
N LEU A 238 -22.31 -47.72 8.29
CA LEU A 238 -21.76 -48.92 8.90
C LEU A 238 -22.87 -49.97 9.19
N LEU A 239 -24.00 -49.55 9.78
CA LEU A 239 -25.11 -50.43 10.08
C LEU A 239 -25.76 -51.01 8.82
N LEU A 240 -26.13 -50.14 7.86
CA LEU A 240 -26.77 -50.58 6.62
C LEU A 240 -25.78 -51.34 5.74
N GLY A 241 -24.50 -50.96 5.74
CA GLY A 241 -23.44 -51.64 5.05
C GLY A 241 -23.17 -53.05 5.63
N ALA A 242 -23.13 -53.21 6.95
CA ALA A 242 -22.98 -54.51 7.60
C ALA A 242 -24.14 -55.42 7.27
N LEU A 243 -25.38 -54.90 7.27
CA LEU A 243 -26.57 -55.68 6.83
C LEU A 243 -26.48 -56.08 5.36
N ALA A 244 -25.96 -55.21 4.49
CA ALA A 244 -25.74 -55.51 3.06
C ALA A 244 -24.66 -56.59 2.86
N VAL A 245 -23.57 -56.54 3.66
CA VAL A 245 -22.53 -57.61 3.67
C VAL A 245 -23.12 -58.94 4.14
N GLY A 246 -23.92 -58.94 5.25
CA GLY A 246 -24.57 -60.12 5.75
C GLY A 246 -25.58 -60.77 4.76
N ARG A 247 -26.18 -59.92 3.87
CA ARG A 247 -27.03 -60.37 2.76
C ARG A 247 -26.27 -60.69 1.47
N HIS A 248 -24.94 -60.68 1.50
CA HIS A 248 -24.08 -60.88 0.35
C HIS A 248 -24.32 -59.90 -0.82
N SER A 249 -24.91 -58.73 -0.57
CA SER A 249 -25.16 -57.70 -1.59
C SER A 249 -23.87 -56.90 -1.92
N ILE A 250 -22.97 -56.79 -0.95
CA ILE A 250 -21.63 -56.20 -1.09
C ILE A 250 -20.59 -57.05 -0.34
N THR A 251 -19.32 -56.88 -0.65
CA THR A 251 -18.21 -57.48 0.06
C THR A 251 -17.77 -56.62 1.26
N LEU A 252 -17.02 -57.23 2.19
CA LEU A 252 -16.43 -56.52 3.32
C LEU A 252 -15.46 -55.44 2.84
N GLY A 253 -14.61 -55.77 1.83
CA GLY A 253 -13.70 -54.79 1.24
C GLY A 253 -14.42 -53.64 0.55
N THR A 254 -15.59 -53.86 -0.07
CA THR A 254 -16.42 -52.80 -0.61
C THR A 254 -16.91 -51.84 0.49
N LEU A 255 -17.34 -52.35 1.65
CA LEU A 255 -17.78 -51.53 2.78
C LEU A 255 -16.63 -50.72 3.34
N VAL A 256 -15.43 -51.28 3.51
CA VAL A 256 -14.24 -50.56 3.99
C VAL A 256 -13.85 -49.43 3.03
N ALA A 257 -13.79 -49.73 1.73
CA ALA A 257 -13.49 -48.72 0.71
C ALA A 257 -14.53 -47.61 0.68
N PHE A 258 -15.82 -47.95 0.82
CA PHE A 258 -16.90 -46.98 0.87
C PHE A 258 -16.74 -46.03 2.06
N ILE A 259 -16.49 -46.55 3.26
CA ILE A 259 -16.27 -45.71 4.47
C ILE A 259 -15.04 -44.82 4.28
N THR A 260 -13.92 -45.34 3.77
CA THR A 260 -12.70 -44.54 3.56
C THR A 260 -12.94 -43.41 2.56
N LEU A 261 -13.62 -43.67 1.44
CA LEU A 261 -14.00 -42.65 0.46
C LEU A 261 -14.96 -41.63 1.04
N MET A 262 -15.96 -42.07 1.82
CA MET A 262 -16.90 -41.15 2.47
C MET A 262 -16.17 -40.20 3.44
N LEU A 263 -15.27 -40.72 4.27
CA LEU A 263 -14.47 -39.91 5.20
C LEU A 263 -13.59 -38.91 4.48
N SER A 264 -13.09 -39.23 3.29
CA SER A 264 -12.30 -38.29 2.49
C SER A 264 -13.07 -37.06 1.98
N LEU A 265 -14.42 -37.08 2.03
CA LEU A 265 -15.27 -35.94 1.64
C LEU A 265 -15.45 -34.91 2.75
N ILE A 266 -15.14 -35.23 4.01
CA ILE A 266 -15.39 -34.34 5.15
C ILE A 266 -14.67 -33.01 4.95
N TRP A 267 -13.36 -33.05 4.78
CA TRP A 267 -12.53 -31.84 4.63
C TRP A 267 -12.88 -31.00 3.39
N PRO A 268 -13.08 -31.53 2.18
CA PRO A 268 -13.55 -30.77 1.02
C PRO A 268 -14.85 -29.99 1.30
N VAL A 269 -15.82 -30.60 1.98
CA VAL A 269 -17.10 -29.96 2.27
C VAL A 269 -16.94 -28.84 3.31
N GLU A 270 -16.18 -29.09 4.38
CA GLU A 270 -15.93 -28.09 5.43
C GLU A 270 -15.15 -26.89 4.93
N SER A 271 -14.17 -27.08 4.06
CA SER A 271 -13.30 -26.01 3.58
C SER A 271 -13.93 -25.11 2.51
N LEU A 272 -15.00 -25.53 1.83
CA LEU A 272 -15.63 -24.75 0.76
C LEU A 272 -16.06 -23.35 1.21
N GLY A 273 -16.68 -23.23 2.37
CA GLY A 273 -17.10 -21.93 2.90
C GLY A 273 -15.92 -20.98 3.12
N THR A 274 -14.86 -21.47 3.75
CA THR A 274 -13.63 -20.68 3.97
C THR A 274 -12.97 -20.28 2.65
N ILE A 275 -12.90 -21.18 1.67
CA ILE A 275 -12.32 -20.91 0.37
C ILE A 275 -13.11 -19.86 -0.40
N LEU A 276 -14.46 -19.91 -0.34
CA LEU A 276 -15.33 -18.91 -0.97
C LEU A 276 -15.18 -17.54 -0.32
N ALA A 277 -15.08 -17.47 1.01
CA ALA A 277 -14.80 -16.22 1.71
C ALA A 277 -13.44 -15.63 1.31
N MET A 278 -12.40 -16.46 1.23
CA MET A 278 -11.08 -16.03 0.72
C MET A 278 -11.15 -15.55 -0.74
N ALA A 279 -11.99 -16.16 -1.57
CA ALA A 279 -12.20 -15.71 -2.95
C ALA A 279 -12.82 -14.32 -3.00
N GLN A 280 -13.84 -14.04 -2.20
CA GLN A 280 -14.48 -12.74 -2.12
C GLN A 280 -13.52 -11.65 -1.62
N GLU A 281 -12.73 -11.93 -0.58
CA GLU A 281 -11.68 -11.02 -0.11
C GLU A 281 -10.66 -10.73 -1.21
N ALA A 282 -10.20 -11.76 -1.91
CA ALA A 282 -9.22 -11.63 -2.98
C ALA A 282 -9.77 -10.85 -4.18
N MET A 283 -11.03 -11.03 -4.55
CA MET A 283 -11.68 -10.25 -5.60
C MET A 283 -11.76 -8.76 -5.22
N THR A 284 -12.19 -8.45 -4.00
CA THR A 284 -12.23 -7.07 -3.50
C THR A 284 -10.84 -6.44 -3.48
N SER A 285 -9.82 -7.19 -3.06
CA SER A 285 -8.42 -6.72 -3.07
C SER A 285 -7.90 -6.54 -4.50
N ALA A 286 -8.27 -7.43 -5.43
CA ALA A 286 -7.92 -7.30 -6.84
C ALA A 286 -8.55 -6.05 -7.47
N ASP A 287 -9.83 -5.77 -7.21
CA ASP A 287 -10.52 -4.56 -7.69
C ASP A 287 -9.79 -3.29 -7.22
N ARG A 288 -9.36 -3.25 -5.94
CA ARG A 288 -8.62 -2.11 -5.40
C ARG A 288 -7.22 -1.94 -6.01
N ILE A 289 -6.56 -3.03 -6.37
CA ILE A 289 -5.26 -3.00 -7.04
C ILE A 289 -5.44 -2.55 -8.50
N SER A 290 -6.45 -3.08 -9.20
CA SER A 290 -6.79 -2.66 -10.55
C SER A 290 -7.11 -1.18 -10.63
N GLU A 291 -7.80 -0.61 -9.64
CA GLU A 291 -8.07 0.83 -9.56
C GLU A 291 -6.78 1.67 -9.66
N ILE A 292 -5.67 1.23 -9.03
CA ILE A 292 -4.39 1.91 -9.15
C ILE A 292 -3.73 1.64 -10.51
N LEU A 293 -3.71 0.38 -10.95
CA LEU A 293 -3.02 -0.02 -12.18
C LEU A 293 -3.68 0.58 -13.43
N ASP A 294 -5.02 0.71 -13.41
CA ASP A 294 -5.82 1.20 -14.52
C ASP A 294 -5.96 2.74 -14.53
N THR A 295 -5.58 3.43 -13.42
CA THR A 295 -5.59 4.90 -13.38
C THR A 295 -4.57 5.45 -14.37
N GLU A 296 -5.00 6.21 -15.36
CA GLU A 296 -4.11 6.86 -16.29
C GLU A 296 -3.43 8.08 -15.67
N SER A 297 -2.14 8.28 -15.97
CA SER A 297 -1.42 9.50 -15.57
C SER A 297 -1.84 10.64 -16.48
N THR A 298 -2.29 11.74 -15.88
CA THR A 298 -2.60 12.98 -16.61
C THR A 298 -1.35 13.72 -17.05
N ILE A 299 -0.21 13.48 -16.37
CA ILE A 299 1.08 14.07 -16.69
C ILE A 299 1.95 13.02 -17.39
N THR A 300 2.27 13.28 -18.66
CA THR A 300 3.08 12.41 -19.51
C THR A 300 4.31 13.18 -20.03
N ASP A 301 5.35 12.45 -20.43
CA ASP A 301 6.50 13.04 -21.08
C ASP A 301 6.13 13.74 -22.38
N GLY A 302 6.72 14.92 -22.59
CA GLY A 302 6.69 15.59 -23.88
C GLY A 302 7.80 15.07 -24.82
N PRO A 303 7.79 15.51 -26.08
CA PRO A 303 8.75 15.05 -27.08
C PRO A 303 10.13 15.74 -27.01
N ASP A 304 10.25 16.89 -26.33
CA ASP A 304 11.42 17.76 -26.38
C ASP A 304 12.33 17.57 -25.16
N GLU A 305 13.62 17.78 -25.36
CA GLU A 305 14.62 17.85 -24.29
C GLU A 305 15.16 19.27 -24.13
N LEU A 306 15.28 19.73 -22.91
CA LEU A 306 15.85 21.03 -22.58
C LEU A 306 17.36 20.89 -22.46
N VAL A 307 18.11 21.42 -23.46
CA VAL A 307 19.57 21.30 -23.53
C VAL A 307 20.22 22.61 -23.09
N ASN A 308 21.11 22.54 -22.10
CA ASN A 308 21.86 23.69 -21.56
C ASN A 308 20.93 24.88 -21.18
N PRO A 309 19.97 24.67 -20.29
CA PRO A 309 18.97 25.67 -19.92
C PRO A 309 19.65 26.92 -19.34
N ARG A 310 19.15 28.10 -19.75
CA ARG A 310 19.52 29.40 -19.18
C ARG A 310 18.61 29.83 -18.04
N GLY A 311 17.38 29.27 -18.01
CA GLY A 311 16.40 29.52 -16.95
C GLY A 311 15.49 30.72 -17.19
N HIS A 312 15.24 31.13 -18.45
CA HIS A 312 14.20 32.13 -18.72
C HIS A 312 12.82 31.55 -18.44
N LEU A 313 12.24 31.89 -17.31
CA LEU A 313 10.94 31.36 -16.86
C LEU A 313 9.82 32.37 -17.13
N ARG A 314 8.75 31.93 -17.81
CA ARG A 314 7.58 32.76 -18.10
C ARG A 314 6.27 32.04 -17.76
N PHE A 315 5.36 32.80 -17.20
CA PHE A 315 3.96 32.42 -17.01
C PHE A 315 3.10 33.28 -17.93
N GLU A 316 2.31 32.64 -18.80
CA GLU A 316 1.49 33.32 -19.79
C GLU A 316 0.01 32.94 -19.60
N ASN A 317 -0.77 33.84 -19.01
CA ASN A 317 -2.18 33.69 -18.68
C ASN A 317 -2.50 32.39 -17.92
N VAL A 318 -1.63 32.04 -16.95
CA VAL A 318 -1.73 30.76 -16.22
C VAL A 318 -2.88 30.77 -15.24
N SER A 319 -3.75 29.78 -15.38
CA SER A 319 -4.82 29.47 -14.43
C SER A 319 -4.72 28.02 -13.95
N PHE A 320 -5.12 27.78 -12.71
CA PHE A 320 -5.06 26.46 -12.12
C PHE A 320 -6.18 26.19 -11.13
N ARG A 321 -6.74 24.97 -11.19
CA ARG A 321 -7.66 24.38 -10.20
C ARG A 321 -7.29 22.93 -9.92
N PHE A 322 -7.54 22.46 -8.70
CA PHE A 322 -7.21 21.07 -8.30
C PHE A 322 -8.21 20.04 -8.83
N SER A 323 -9.43 20.43 -9.16
CA SER A 323 -10.47 19.56 -9.68
C SER A 323 -11.32 20.33 -10.71
N PRO A 324 -11.87 19.68 -11.74
CA PRO A 324 -12.78 20.31 -12.69
C PRO A 324 -13.98 21.04 -12.04
N ASP A 325 -14.42 20.54 -10.88
CA ASP A 325 -15.59 21.06 -10.15
C ASP A 325 -15.21 22.08 -9.05
N SER A 326 -13.90 22.38 -8.86
CA SER A 326 -13.44 23.38 -7.87
C SER A 326 -13.22 24.75 -8.53
N ASP A 327 -13.28 25.79 -7.69
CA ASP A 327 -12.89 27.13 -8.10
C ASP A 327 -11.40 27.19 -8.47
N ASP A 328 -11.05 28.14 -9.35
CA ASP A 328 -9.65 28.38 -9.69
C ASP A 328 -8.90 28.90 -8.46
N VAL A 329 -7.75 28.29 -8.19
CA VAL A 329 -6.82 28.72 -7.14
C VAL A 329 -5.89 29.81 -7.65
N LEU A 330 -5.56 29.75 -8.95
CA LEU A 330 -4.75 30.74 -9.65
C LEU A 330 -5.50 31.22 -10.90
N HIS A 331 -5.49 32.52 -11.14
CA HIS A 331 -6.21 33.16 -12.24
C HIS A 331 -5.28 34.09 -13.00
N ASP A 332 -5.15 33.88 -14.31
CA ASP A 332 -4.49 34.78 -15.25
C ASP A 332 -3.12 35.30 -14.78
N ILE A 333 -2.30 34.39 -14.24
CA ILE A 333 -0.96 34.71 -13.79
C ILE A 333 -0.06 35.02 -14.98
N ASN A 334 0.53 36.21 -14.98
CA ASN A 334 1.49 36.67 -15.96
C ASN A 334 2.76 37.12 -15.28
N LEU A 335 3.89 36.43 -15.53
CA LEU A 335 5.22 36.74 -15.01
C LEU A 335 6.27 36.50 -16.08
N ASP A 336 7.29 37.33 -16.12
CA ASP A 336 8.45 37.19 -17.00
C ASP A 336 9.73 37.34 -16.18
N LEU A 337 10.49 36.26 -16.03
CA LEU A 337 11.68 36.14 -15.21
C LEU A 337 12.89 35.84 -16.11
N PRO A 338 13.64 36.88 -16.55
CA PRO A 338 14.86 36.68 -17.30
C PRO A 338 15.88 35.78 -16.57
N PRO A 339 16.78 35.13 -17.28
CA PRO A 339 17.83 34.32 -16.68
C PRO A 339 18.64 35.08 -15.61
N GLY A 340 18.82 34.43 -14.44
CA GLY A 340 19.55 35.02 -13.31
C GLY A 340 18.77 36.08 -12.52
N THR A 341 17.47 36.22 -12.76
CA THR A 341 16.60 37.12 -11.97
C THR A 341 15.90 36.37 -10.85
N THR A 342 15.90 36.92 -9.66
CA THR A 342 15.19 36.35 -8.51
C THR A 342 13.89 37.10 -8.24
N LEU A 343 12.79 36.38 -8.13
CA LEU A 343 11.46 36.87 -7.76
C LEU A 343 11.10 36.45 -6.32
N ALA A 344 10.78 37.40 -5.46
CA ALA A 344 10.09 37.09 -4.20
C ALA A 344 8.57 37.01 -4.44
N LEU A 345 7.97 35.88 -4.09
CA LEU A 345 6.53 35.71 -4.15
C LEU A 345 5.94 35.94 -2.75
N VAL A 346 5.19 37.01 -2.59
CA VAL A 346 4.62 37.45 -1.31
C VAL A 346 3.09 37.43 -1.39
N GLY A 347 2.42 37.03 -0.31
CA GLY A 347 0.96 36.98 -0.25
C GLY A 347 0.47 36.31 1.02
N ALA A 348 -0.77 36.52 1.39
CA ALA A 348 -1.38 35.91 2.57
C ALA A 348 -1.37 34.38 2.50
N THR A 349 -1.47 33.72 3.65
CA THR A 349 -1.65 32.25 3.68
C THR A 349 -2.91 31.86 2.91
N GLY A 350 -2.79 30.85 2.06
CA GLY A 350 -3.88 30.41 1.18
C GLY A 350 -4.03 31.19 -0.14
N SER A 351 -3.18 32.20 -0.43
CA SER A 351 -3.25 32.94 -1.70
C SER A 351 -2.83 32.16 -2.94
N GLY A 352 -2.25 30.96 -2.79
CA GLY A 352 -1.82 30.10 -3.91
C GLY A 352 -0.32 30.09 -4.18
N LYS A 353 0.55 30.63 -3.30
CA LYS A 353 2.03 30.67 -3.48
C LYS A 353 2.63 29.29 -3.74
N THR A 354 2.42 28.34 -2.83
CA THR A 354 2.88 26.95 -2.93
C THR A 354 2.29 26.25 -4.17
N THR A 355 1.07 26.59 -4.56
CA THR A 355 0.47 26.08 -5.78
C THR A 355 1.21 26.59 -7.01
N LEU A 356 1.53 27.88 -7.09
CA LEU A 356 2.26 28.48 -8.20
C LEU A 356 3.68 27.88 -8.32
N THR A 357 4.37 27.71 -7.18
CA THR A 357 5.71 27.09 -7.16
C THR A 357 5.70 25.63 -7.61
N ALA A 358 4.63 24.87 -7.26
CA ALA A 358 4.47 23.47 -7.65
C ALA A 358 4.22 23.25 -9.16
N LEU A 359 3.75 24.28 -9.87
CA LEU A 359 3.54 24.21 -11.33
C LEU A 359 4.86 24.28 -12.10
N VAL A 360 5.92 24.89 -11.57
CA VAL A 360 7.21 25.08 -12.26
C VAL A 360 7.89 23.72 -12.57
N PRO A 361 8.07 22.79 -11.60
CA PRO A 361 8.59 21.45 -11.86
C PRO A 361 7.54 20.51 -12.46
N ARG A 362 6.37 21.03 -12.87
CA ARG A 362 5.25 20.28 -13.42
C ARG A 362 4.82 19.12 -12.49
N LEU A 363 4.59 19.44 -11.19
CA LEU A 363 3.91 18.51 -10.27
C LEU A 363 2.41 18.44 -10.54
N TYR A 364 1.87 19.51 -11.12
CA TYR A 364 0.52 19.65 -11.67
C TYR A 364 0.61 20.32 -13.04
N ASP A 365 -0.30 20.02 -13.94
CA ASP A 365 -0.46 20.75 -15.20
C ASP A 365 -1.40 21.96 -15.02
N VAL A 366 -1.11 23.04 -15.72
CA VAL A 366 -1.98 24.23 -15.72
C VAL A 366 -3.33 23.90 -16.36
N THR A 367 -4.42 24.49 -15.87
CA THR A 367 -5.76 24.34 -16.45
C THR A 367 -6.06 25.37 -17.54
N GLY A 368 -5.28 26.45 -17.60
CA GLY A 368 -5.31 27.49 -18.63
C GLY A 368 -3.94 28.14 -18.80
N GLY A 369 -3.67 28.70 -19.97
CA GLY A 369 -2.37 29.31 -20.27
C GLY A 369 -1.23 28.32 -20.43
N ARG A 370 0.00 28.80 -20.21
CA ARG A 370 1.20 27.98 -20.28
C ARG A 370 2.34 28.53 -19.42
N ILE A 371 3.24 27.64 -19.03
CA ILE A 371 4.54 27.97 -18.40
C ILE A 371 5.62 27.57 -19.37
N THR A 372 6.58 28.45 -19.61
CA THR A 372 7.71 28.17 -20.50
C THR A 372 9.04 28.34 -19.78
N ILE A 373 10.02 27.47 -20.11
CA ILE A 373 11.43 27.62 -19.74
C ILE A 373 12.23 27.74 -21.04
N ASP A 374 12.97 28.83 -21.19
CA ASP A 374 13.72 29.14 -22.40
C ASP A 374 12.88 29.08 -23.68
N GLY A 375 11.60 29.42 -23.60
CA GLY A 375 10.64 29.44 -24.69
C GLY A 375 9.94 28.10 -24.97
N HIS A 376 10.32 27.00 -24.33
CA HIS A 376 9.67 25.69 -24.43
C HIS A 376 8.54 25.58 -23.40
N ASP A 377 7.36 25.19 -23.81
CA ASP A 377 6.28 24.85 -22.86
C ASP A 377 6.70 23.65 -22.01
N VAL A 378 6.54 23.74 -20.70
CA VAL A 378 6.91 22.65 -19.77
C VAL A 378 6.17 21.34 -20.08
N ARG A 379 5.03 21.40 -20.78
CA ARG A 379 4.25 20.22 -21.19
C ARG A 379 4.88 19.49 -22.38
N ASP A 380 5.64 20.19 -23.21
CA ASP A 380 6.31 19.63 -24.37
C ASP A 380 7.68 19.03 -24.01
N LEU A 381 8.16 19.25 -22.78
CA LEU A 381 9.44 18.73 -22.29
C LEU A 381 9.30 17.32 -21.68
N THR A 382 10.37 16.51 -21.82
CA THR A 382 10.48 15.30 -20.99
C THR A 382 10.59 15.69 -19.52
N LEU A 383 9.91 14.97 -18.64
CA LEU A 383 9.93 15.24 -17.18
C LEU A 383 11.35 15.16 -16.62
N ALA A 384 12.18 14.27 -17.17
CA ALA A 384 13.57 14.12 -16.75
C ALA A 384 14.37 15.39 -17.05
N SER A 385 14.30 15.95 -18.28
CA SER A 385 15.03 17.17 -18.64
C SER A 385 14.50 18.39 -17.90
N LEU A 386 13.17 18.53 -17.75
CA LEU A 386 12.54 19.61 -16.99
C LEU A 386 13.00 19.59 -15.53
N ARG A 387 12.92 18.44 -14.85
CA ARG A 387 13.25 18.31 -13.43
C ARG A 387 14.74 18.30 -13.13
N SER A 388 15.59 18.11 -14.15
CA SER A 388 17.02 18.37 -14.03
C SER A 388 17.35 19.87 -14.11
N ALA A 389 16.54 20.65 -14.83
CA ALA A 389 16.69 22.10 -14.96
C ALA A 389 16.07 22.88 -13.81
N VAL A 390 15.10 22.29 -13.09
CA VAL A 390 14.35 22.91 -11.98
C VAL A 390 14.61 22.15 -10.69
N ALA A 391 15.15 22.81 -9.66
CA ALA A 391 15.19 22.25 -8.32
C ALA A 391 14.27 23.01 -7.38
N SER A 392 13.60 22.28 -6.50
CA SER A 392 12.67 22.84 -5.52
C SER A 392 13.05 22.40 -4.11
N ALA A 393 13.10 23.34 -3.18
CA ALA A 393 13.07 23.08 -1.76
C ALA A 393 11.69 23.49 -1.24
N PHE A 394 10.97 22.51 -0.69
CA PHE A 394 9.58 22.68 -0.25
C PHE A 394 9.51 23.07 1.23
N ASP A 395 8.38 23.64 1.64
CA ASP A 395 8.04 23.97 3.04
C ASP A 395 8.19 22.73 3.96
N ASP A 396 7.68 21.57 3.54
CA ASP A 396 7.92 20.30 4.26
C ASP A 396 9.24 19.66 3.84
N PRO A 397 10.31 19.75 4.68
CA PRO A 397 11.63 19.24 4.36
C PRO A 397 11.71 17.74 4.55
N THR A 398 11.04 16.97 3.69
CA THR A 398 11.06 15.51 3.74
C THR A 398 12.47 14.97 3.53
N LEU A 399 12.97 14.19 4.51
CA LEU A 399 14.18 13.37 4.42
C LEU A 399 13.81 11.90 4.38
N PHE A 400 14.40 11.19 3.43
CA PHE A 400 14.24 9.75 3.29
C PHE A 400 15.08 9.00 4.35
N SER A 401 14.62 7.80 4.72
CA SER A 401 15.32 6.93 5.67
C SER A 401 16.58 6.29 5.08
N MET A 402 17.54 7.14 4.70
CA MET A 402 18.85 6.81 4.13
C MET A 402 19.93 7.74 4.74
N SER A 403 21.19 7.64 4.31
CA SER A 403 22.27 8.49 4.84
C SER A 403 22.02 9.98 4.54
N ALA A 404 22.64 10.86 5.31
CA ALA A 404 22.60 12.30 5.03
C ALA A 404 23.18 12.59 3.64
N ARG A 405 24.26 11.91 3.25
CA ARG A 405 24.86 11.99 1.91
C ARG A 405 23.86 11.65 0.81
N GLU A 406 23.22 10.45 0.89
CA GLU A 406 22.23 10.02 -0.12
C GLU A 406 21.04 10.98 -0.19
N ASN A 407 20.62 11.57 0.94
CA ASN A 407 19.59 12.60 0.96
C ASN A 407 20.01 13.86 0.20
N ILE A 408 21.23 14.34 0.40
CA ILE A 408 21.76 15.56 -0.22
C ILE A 408 22.00 15.34 -1.72
N THR A 409 22.59 14.20 -2.09
CA THR A 409 22.94 13.88 -3.49
C THR A 409 21.76 13.36 -4.32
N LEU A 410 20.53 13.32 -3.80
CA LEU A 410 19.37 12.77 -4.49
C LEU A 410 19.13 13.39 -5.89
N GLY A 411 19.35 14.69 -6.03
CA GLY A 411 19.21 15.40 -7.32
C GLY A 411 20.45 15.33 -8.22
N ARG A 412 21.61 14.92 -7.67
CA ARG A 412 22.89 14.82 -8.40
C ARG A 412 23.76 13.73 -7.75
N PRO A 413 23.49 12.44 -8.07
CA PRO A 413 24.18 11.30 -7.44
C PRO A 413 25.69 11.23 -7.70
N ASP A 414 26.16 11.85 -8.78
CA ASP A 414 27.55 11.91 -9.24
C ASP A 414 28.31 13.16 -8.74
N ALA A 415 27.74 13.91 -7.79
CA ALA A 415 28.39 15.10 -7.22
C ALA A 415 29.72 14.75 -6.53
N SER A 416 30.74 15.59 -6.74
CA SER A 416 32.02 15.43 -6.06
C SER A 416 31.91 15.75 -4.56
N GLU A 417 32.89 15.29 -3.77
CA GLU A 417 32.90 15.61 -2.34
C GLU A 417 32.98 17.12 -2.10
N GLU A 418 33.75 17.84 -2.95
CA GLU A 418 33.88 19.29 -2.90
C GLU A 418 32.51 19.96 -3.15
N ASP A 419 31.73 19.47 -4.15
CA ASP A 419 30.41 20.00 -4.44
C ASP A 419 29.45 19.78 -3.26
N VAL A 420 29.50 18.60 -2.61
CA VAL A 420 28.68 18.29 -1.43
C VAL A 420 29.04 19.21 -0.27
N GLN A 421 30.34 19.41 0.02
CA GLN A 421 30.76 20.31 1.11
C GLN A 421 30.38 21.75 0.81
N GLN A 422 30.53 22.22 -0.42
CA GLN A 422 30.09 23.55 -0.85
C GLN A 422 28.56 23.74 -0.62
N ALA A 423 27.74 22.75 -1.00
CA ALA A 423 26.31 22.80 -0.78
C ALA A 423 25.94 22.83 0.71
N LEU A 424 26.67 22.09 1.55
CA LEU A 424 26.51 22.11 3.00
C LEU A 424 26.88 23.48 3.60
N GLU A 425 27.95 24.08 3.12
CA GLU A 425 28.38 25.42 3.54
C GLU A 425 27.31 26.49 3.20
N ILE A 426 26.81 26.48 1.94
CA ILE A 426 25.75 27.40 1.49
C ILE A 426 24.50 27.26 2.34
N ALA A 427 24.05 26.03 2.62
CA ALA A 427 22.87 25.76 3.41
C ALA A 427 23.12 25.85 4.94
N GLN A 428 24.33 26.22 5.39
CA GLN A 428 24.74 26.18 6.80
C GLN A 428 24.46 24.81 7.44
N ALA A 429 24.60 23.74 6.67
CA ALA A 429 24.32 22.34 7.06
C ALA A 429 25.56 21.55 7.42
N THR A 430 26.70 22.21 7.70
CA THR A 430 27.98 21.58 8.05
C THR A 430 27.91 20.69 9.30
N PHE A 431 26.91 20.89 10.17
CA PHE A 431 26.62 20.00 11.30
C PHE A 431 26.44 18.54 10.87
N ALA A 432 26.12 18.28 9.60
CA ALA A 432 25.97 16.92 9.06
C ALA A 432 27.29 16.14 9.08
N ASN A 433 28.44 16.83 9.04
CA ASN A 433 29.76 16.21 9.18
C ASN A 433 30.05 15.76 10.62
N ASP A 434 29.39 16.38 11.60
CA ASP A 434 29.56 16.09 13.04
C ASP A 434 28.55 15.05 13.56
N LEU A 435 27.71 14.49 12.68
CA LEU A 435 26.82 13.37 13.03
C LEU A 435 27.65 12.12 13.39
N PRO A 436 27.09 11.14 14.13
CA PRO A 436 27.84 9.98 14.67
C PRO A 436 28.69 9.22 13.66
N TRP A 437 28.29 9.17 12.39
CA TRP A 437 29.04 8.60 11.27
C TRP A 437 29.23 9.63 10.15
N GLY A 438 29.32 10.93 10.48
CA GLY A 438 29.39 12.00 9.51
C GLY A 438 28.21 11.94 8.52
N LEU A 439 28.48 12.17 7.26
CA LEU A 439 27.48 12.13 6.17
C LEU A 439 26.87 10.72 5.93
N ASP A 440 27.51 9.66 6.41
CA ASP A 440 26.97 8.29 6.29
C ASP A 440 25.96 7.96 7.39
N THR A 441 25.70 8.89 8.31
CA THR A 441 24.65 8.75 9.33
C THR A 441 23.28 8.65 8.67
N ARG A 442 22.54 7.57 8.99
CA ARG A 442 21.15 7.41 8.53
C ARG A 442 20.25 8.40 9.25
N VAL A 443 19.50 9.19 8.48
CA VAL A 443 18.54 10.21 8.94
C VAL A 443 17.12 9.85 8.49
N GLY A 444 16.13 10.67 8.82
CA GLY A 444 14.73 10.42 8.47
C GLY A 444 13.99 9.61 9.55
N GLU A 445 12.76 9.13 9.26
CA GLU A 445 11.88 8.47 10.25
C GLU A 445 12.49 7.21 10.89
N GLN A 446 13.26 6.44 10.12
CA GLN A 446 13.92 5.20 10.59
C GLN A 446 15.39 5.39 10.95
N GLY A 447 15.84 6.63 11.07
CA GLY A 447 17.21 7.00 11.40
C GLY A 447 17.26 8.01 12.54
N MET A 448 18.36 8.79 12.57
CA MET A 448 18.53 9.84 13.56
C MET A 448 17.52 10.97 13.33
N SER A 449 16.82 11.35 14.41
CA SER A 449 15.91 12.50 14.36
C SER A 449 16.68 13.80 14.36
N LEU A 450 16.42 14.65 13.36
CA LEU A 450 16.97 15.99 13.22
C LEU A 450 15.93 17.05 13.65
N SER A 451 16.39 18.21 14.08
CA SER A 451 15.51 19.35 14.35
C SER A 451 14.86 19.85 13.05
N GLY A 452 13.77 20.62 13.14
CA GLY A 452 13.10 21.23 11.98
C GLY A 452 14.07 22.03 11.10
N GLY A 453 14.83 22.93 11.70
CA GLY A 453 15.83 23.73 10.99
C GLY A 453 16.99 22.92 10.42
N GLN A 454 17.40 21.82 11.06
CA GLN A 454 18.39 20.89 10.48
C GLN A 454 17.84 20.17 9.24
N ARG A 455 16.58 19.76 9.25
CA ARG A 455 15.93 19.15 8.08
C ARG A 455 15.81 20.14 6.92
N GLN A 456 15.37 21.38 7.20
CA GLN A 456 15.28 22.44 6.18
C GLN A 456 16.64 22.73 5.54
N ARG A 457 17.71 22.83 6.34
CA ARG A 457 19.08 23.07 5.80
C ARG A 457 19.57 21.92 4.94
N LEU A 458 19.30 20.65 5.28
CA LEU A 458 19.66 19.51 4.41
C LEU A 458 18.80 19.48 3.13
N ALA A 459 17.53 19.84 3.18
CA ALA A 459 16.68 19.95 1.99
C ALA A 459 17.14 21.09 1.08
N LEU A 460 17.56 22.22 1.66
CA LEU A 460 18.16 23.32 0.92
C LEU A 460 19.50 22.91 0.26
N ALA A 461 20.38 22.21 1.00
CA ALA A 461 21.64 21.69 0.45
C ALA A 461 21.38 20.77 -0.75
N ARG A 462 20.35 19.90 -0.69
CA ARG A 462 19.90 19.06 -1.81
C ARG A 462 19.54 19.88 -3.05
N ALA A 463 18.75 20.95 -2.87
CA ALA A 463 18.30 21.79 -3.98
C ALA A 463 19.46 22.58 -4.60
N VAL A 464 20.35 23.13 -3.79
CA VAL A 464 21.54 23.87 -4.25
C VAL A 464 22.54 22.96 -4.96
N LEU A 465 22.77 21.74 -4.44
CA LEU A 465 23.70 20.77 -5.04
C LEU A 465 23.30 20.37 -6.47
N ALA A 466 22.01 20.37 -6.77
CA ALA A 466 21.50 20.05 -8.10
C ALA A 466 21.97 21.02 -9.19
N ARG A 467 22.40 22.25 -8.82
CA ARG A 467 22.83 23.34 -9.74
C ARG A 467 21.81 23.58 -10.86
N PRO A 468 20.56 23.86 -10.52
CA PRO A 468 19.49 24.02 -11.50
C PRO A 468 19.62 25.33 -12.27
N ALA A 469 18.94 25.43 -13.42
CA ALA A 469 18.75 26.70 -14.12
C ALA A 469 17.65 27.56 -13.45
N VAL A 470 16.66 26.89 -12.82
CA VAL A 470 15.58 27.54 -12.03
C VAL A 470 15.55 26.93 -10.64
N LEU A 471 15.72 27.76 -9.60
CA LEU A 471 15.66 27.35 -8.20
C LEU A 471 14.38 27.88 -7.56
N VAL A 472 13.56 26.98 -7.01
CA VAL A 472 12.32 27.30 -6.31
C VAL A 472 12.49 27.04 -4.81
N LEU A 473 12.33 28.08 -4.00
CA LEU A 473 12.43 28.03 -2.54
C LEU A 473 11.05 28.37 -1.95
N ASP A 474 10.34 27.35 -1.43
CA ASP A 474 9.01 27.52 -0.84
C ASP A 474 9.12 27.47 0.68
N ASP A 475 9.19 28.63 1.32
CA ASP A 475 9.28 28.85 2.76
C ASP A 475 10.38 28.02 3.48
N THR A 476 11.51 27.88 2.83
CA THR A 476 12.61 26.97 3.25
C THR A 476 13.41 27.47 4.45
N LEU A 477 13.19 28.69 4.92
CA LEU A 477 13.95 29.34 5.99
C LEU A 477 13.12 29.53 7.28
N SER A 478 11.82 29.21 7.28
CA SER A 478 10.88 29.50 8.38
C SER A 478 11.23 28.87 9.73
N ALA A 479 11.86 27.69 9.73
CA ALA A 479 12.24 26.98 10.97
C ALA A 479 13.67 27.31 11.45
N LEU A 480 14.35 28.30 10.82
CA LEU A 480 15.68 28.72 11.22
C LEU A 480 15.65 29.82 12.27
N ASP A 481 16.63 29.82 13.14
CA ASP A 481 16.88 30.97 14.02
C ASP A 481 17.46 32.16 13.21
N VAL A 482 17.24 33.38 13.70
CA VAL A 482 17.57 34.63 13.00
C VAL A 482 19.06 34.69 12.57
N HIS A 483 19.97 34.14 13.40
CA HIS A 483 21.39 34.18 13.08
C HIS A 483 21.74 33.22 11.94
N THR A 484 21.24 31.99 11.99
CA THR A 484 21.43 30.99 10.93
C THR A 484 20.74 31.43 9.64
N GLU A 485 19.55 32.00 9.71
CA GLU A 485 18.82 32.54 8.56
C GLU A 485 19.65 33.61 7.83
N ALA A 486 20.22 34.59 8.55
CA ALA A 486 21.04 35.63 7.93
C ALA A 486 22.29 35.06 7.21
N LEU A 487 22.94 34.03 7.77
CA LEU A 487 24.09 33.37 7.13
C LEU A 487 23.67 32.61 5.87
N VAL A 488 22.53 31.93 5.91
CA VAL A 488 21.99 31.23 4.74
C VAL A 488 21.58 32.23 3.65
N GLU A 489 20.94 33.33 4.00
CA GLU A 489 20.55 34.40 3.07
C GLU A 489 21.77 35.01 2.38
N GLU A 490 22.84 35.30 3.12
CA GLU A 490 24.08 35.80 2.54
C GLU A 490 24.72 34.82 1.54
N ALA A 491 24.76 33.53 1.87
CA ALA A 491 25.26 32.48 1.01
C ALA A 491 24.37 32.27 -0.24
N LEU A 492 23.06 32.30 -0.08
CA LEU A 492 22.09 32.13 -1.17
C LEU A 492 22.16 33.27 -2.20
N ARG A 493 22.50 34.48 -1.83
CA ARG A 493 22.70 35.60 -2.79
C ARG A 493 23.64 35.26 -3.92
N ASN A 494 24.71 34.54 -3.61
CA ASN A 494 25.68 34.12 -4.62
C ASN A 494 25.12 33.05 -5.56
N VAL A 495 24.29 32.15 -5.05
CA VAL A 495 23.60 31.09 -5.82
C VAL A 495 22.54 31.72 -6.74
N LEU A 496 21.72 32.60 -6.18
CA LEU A 496 20.61 33.26 -6.89
C LEU A 496 21.13 34.23 -7.96
N ALA A 497 22.29 34.86 -7.76
CA ALA A 497 22.92 35.73 -8.80
C ALA A 497 23.28 34.97 -10.09
N ALA A 498 23.43 33.63 -10.03
CA ALA A 498 23.77 32.79 -11.17
C ALA A 498 22.60 31.92 -11.66
N THR A 499 21.45 31.95 -10.98
CA THR A 499 20.31 31.04 -11.17
C THR A 499 19.01 31.84 -11.16
N THR A 500 18.06 31.54 -12.02
CA THR A 500 16.74 32.16 -11.93
C THR A 500 16.04 31.62 -10.68
N GLY A 501 15.58 32.52 -9.79
CA GLY A 501 15.03 32.17 -8.50
C GLY A 501 13.55 32.53 -8.34
N ILE A 502 12.76 31.64 -7.74
CA ILE A 502 11.48 32.00 -7.11
C ILE A 502 11.60 31.70 -5.62
N VAL A 503 11.44 32.72 -4.79
CA VAL A 503 11.51 32.59 -3.33
C VAL A 503 10.17 32.98 -2.74
N VAL A 504 9.47 32.05 -2.13
CA VAL A 504 8.30 32.37 -1.32
C VAL A 504 8.78 33.00 -0.02
N ALA A 505 8.42 34.24 0.19
CA ALA A 505 8.90 35.02 1.31
C ALA A 505 7.77 35.46 2.22
N HIS A 506 8.00 35.24 3.51
CA HIS A 506 7.14 35.68 4.60
C HIS A 506 7.80 36.78 5.45
N ARG A 507 9.11 36.98 5.31
CA ARG A 507 9.88 37.97 6.07
C ARG A 507 10.53 39.01 5.14
N ALA A 508 10.66 40.24 5.64
CA ALA A 508 11.31 41.31 4.89
C ALA A 508 12.78 40.97 4.50
N SER A 509 13.52 40.26 5.39
CA SER A 509 14.89 39.78 5.11
C SER A 509 14.94 38.89 3.89
N THR A 510 14.04 37.91 3.80
CA THR A 510 13.96 36.97 2.67
C THR A 510 13.53 37.66 1.37
N VAL A 511 12.60 38.65 1.46
CA VAL A 511 12.23 39.47 0.29
C VAL A 511 13.42 40.24 -0.28
N MET A 512 14.36 40.69 0.55
CA MET A 512 15.56 41.42 0.13
C MET A 512 16.60 40.55 -0.62
N LEU A 513 16.38 39.25 -0.73
CA LEU A 513 17.18 38.38 -1.60
C LEU A 513 16.80 38.55 -3.08
N ALA A 514 15.62 39.09 -3.37
CA ALA A 514 15.06 39.12 -4.71
C ALA A 514 15.27 40.48 -5.41
N ASP A 515 15.41 40.42 -6.72
CA ASP A 515 15.47 41.62 -7.59
C ASP A 515 14.09 42.24 -7.76
N GLN A 516 13.06 41.40 -7.78
CA GLN A 516 11.66 41.77 -7.95
C GLN A 516 10.77 41.06 -6.94
N VAL A 517 9.65 41.69 -6.63
CA VAL A 517 8.61 41.16 -5.75
C VAL A 517 7.31 41.07 -6.54
N ALA A 518 6.64 39.92 -6.48
CA ALA A 518 5.27 39.76 -6.94
C ALA A 518 4.33 39.58 -5.76
N LEU A 519 3.30 40.43 -5.69
CA LEU A 519 2.24 40.33 -4.69
C LEU A 519 1.08 39.48 -5.22
N LEU A 520 0.92 38.31 -4.64
CA LEU A 520 -0.16 37.37 -4.97
C LEU A 520 -1.33 37.57 -4.00
N GLN A 521 -2.47 37.97 -4.51
CA GLN A 521 -3.71 38.17 -3.77
C GLN A 521 -4.87 37.52 -4.49
N ASP A 522 -5.68 36.76 -3.76
CA ASP A 522 -6.88 36.08 -4.30
C ASP A 522 -6.60 35.32 -5.62
N GLY A 523 -5.46 34.63 -5.69
CA GLY A 523 -5.08 33.82 -6.85
C GLY A 523 -4.55 34.60 -8.06
N THR A 524 -4.34 35.93 -7.96
CA THR A 524 -3.80 36.78 -9.04
C THR A 524 -2.57 37.55 -8.61
N ILE A 525 -1.67 37.86 -9.55
CA ILE A 525 -0.55 38.79 -9.31
C ILE A 525 -1.08 40.21 -9.49
N THR A 526 -1.23 40.93 -8.37
CA THR A 526 -1.77 42.28 -8.38
C THR A 526 -0.72 43.37 -8.64
N HIS A 527 0.52 43.15 -8.18
CA HIS A 527 1.61 44.11 -8.34
C HIS A 527 2.94 43.33 -8.53
N VAL A 528 3.80 43.91 -9.39
CA VAL A 528 5.18 43.46 -9.56
C VAL A 528 6.08 44.71 -9.55
N GLY A 529 7.18 44.68 -8.78
CA GLY A 529 8.14 45.77 -8.69
C GLY A 529 9.24 45.47 -7.70
N THR A 530 10.12 46.41 -7.44
CA THR A 530 11.14 46.24 -6.39
C THR A 530 10.52 46.35 -5.01
N HIS A 531 11.17 45.77 -3.99
CA HIS A 531 10.73 45.86 -2.60
C HIS A 531 10.44 47.32 -2.18
N GLY A 532 11.35 48.26 -2.52
CA GLY A 532 11.19 49.68 -2.17
C GLY A 532 10.01 50.36 -2.85
N GLU A 533 9.77 50.04 -4.14
CA GLU A 533 8.61 50.56 -4.88
C GLU A 533 7.28 50.06 -4.29
N LEU A 534 7.17 48.75 -4.04
CA LEU A 534 5.95 48.19 -3.48
C LEU A 534 5.71 48.69 -2.03
N LEU A 535 6.75 48.84 -1.24
CA LEU A 535 6.66 49.39 0.11
C LEU A 535 6.17 50.83 0.09
N ALA A 536 6.56 51.64 -0.89
CA ALA A 536 6.15 53.04 -1.02
C ALA A 536 4.72 53.17 -1.56
N THR A 537 4.32 52.33 -2.52
CA THR A 537 3.11 52.53 -3.34
C THR A 537 1.94 51.61 -2.99
N VAL A 538 2.19 50.43 -2.38
CA VAL A 538 1.14 49.40 -2.16
C VAL A 538 0.83 49.23 -0.66
N PRO A 539 -0.28 49.77 -0.15
CA PRO A 539 -0.63 49.66 1.27
C PRO A 539 -0.81 48.20 1.74
N ALA A 540 -1.42 47.34 0.89
CA ALA A 540 -1.63 45.94 1.18
C ALA A 540 -0.30 45.18 1.42
N TYR A 541 0.73 45.49 0.64
CA TYR A 541 2.06 44.92 0.81
C TYR A 541 2.71 45.34 2.14
N ARG A 542 2.59 46.61 2.52
CA ARG A 542 3.05 47.08 3.83
C ARG A 542 2.37 46.40 5.00
N THR A 543 1.05 46.27 4.93
CA THR A 543 0.27 45.63 6.00
C THR A 543 0.65 44.18 6.15
N LEU A 544 0.92 43.48 5.04
CA LEU A 544 1.25 42.07 5.06
C LEU A 544 2.61 41.81 5.72
N LEU A 545 3.64 42.60 5.39
CA LEU A 545 4.97 42.47 6.02
C LEU A 545 4.95 42.93 7.49
N ALA A 546 4.20 43.96 7.85
CA ALA A 546 4.09 44.43 9.24
C ALA A 546 3.37 43.41 10.15
N ALA A 547 2.33 42.73 9.64
CA ALA A 547 1.61 41.71 10.40
C ALA A 547 2.51 40.48 10.70
N GLU A 548 3.37 40.12 9.78
CA GLU A 548 4.32 38.99 9.95
C GLU A 548 5.48 39.34 10.91
N GLU A 549 5.93 40.59 10.95
CA GLU A 549 6.90 41.06 11.96
C GLU A 549 6.33 41.06 13.38
N GLU A 550 5.04 41.33 13.56
CA GLU A 550 4.37 41.25 14.87
C GLU A 550 4.20 39.80 15.35
N GLU A 551 3.92 38.82 14.45
CA GLU A 551 3.81 37.40 14.81
C GLU A 551 5.18 36.79 15.22
N VAL A 552 6.28 37.28 14.67
CA VAL A 552 7.64 36.81 15.02
C VAL A 552 8.09 37.33 16.39
N HIS A 553 7.54 38.45 16.86
CA HIS A 553 7.88 39.07 18.15
C HIS A 553 6.88 38.76 19.29
N ALA A 554 5.77 38.04 19.00
CA ALA A 554 4.79 37.59 19.98
C ALA A 554 5.04 36.11 20.40
#